data_91435bf7d14b677171f614b09c3da053
#
_entry.id   91435bf7d14b677171f614b09c3da053
#
_cell.length_a   1.000
_cell.length_b   1.000
_cell.length_c   1.000
_cell.angle_alpha   90.00
_cell.angle_beta   90.00
_cell.angle_gamma   90.00
#
_symmetry.space_group_name_H-M   'P 1'
#
loop_
_entity.id
_entity.type
_entity.pdbx_description
1 polymer ?
#
loop_
_entity_poly.entity_id
_entity_poly.type
_entity_poly.pdbx_seq_one_letter_code
_entity_poly.pdbx_strand_id
1 'polypeptide(L)'
;RNNFTVANQWSVEERSVRRADIVVFVNGLPLVVVELKSPSRENTDVSEAYAQLRNYMIEIPSLFVYNAFCVMSDMATSKAGTITAGEDRFMEWKTVDGTSEINRYAAFDVLFSGMFDKARLIEILRGFICFSKDEKQSAKILAGYHQFFAVRKAVNSVAEATQTDGKGGVFWHTQGSGKSLSMVFFAKRLQEAVSSPTIVILTDRNDLDGQLYRQFAKCADFLRQTPVQAESRKHLGDLLREREANGIFFTTMQKFEESEEPLSTRRNIVVIADEAHRSQYGLTEKIDSEGRVKVGAARRVRNSLPNATYIG
;
A
#
# COMPACT_ATOMS: atom_id res chain seq x y z
N ARG A 1 21.43 15.23 -1.64
CA ARG A 1 22.06 13.90 -1.56
C ARG A 1 21.86 13.38 -0.16
N ASN A 2 21.31 12.15 0.01
CA ASN A 2 21.12 11.56 1.33
C ASN A 2 22.45 10.96 1.84
N ASN A 3 22.69 11.10 3.15
CA ASN A 3 23.79 10.45 3.83
C ASN A 3 23.27 9.18 4.51
N PHE A 4 23.95 8.04 4.28
CA PHE A 4 23.62 6.75 4.87
C PHE A 4 24.78 6.30 5.75
N THR A 5 24.50 6.00 7.01
CA THR A 5 25.48 5.51 7.97
C THR A 5 24.94 4.25 8.61
N VAL A 6 25.77 3.23 8.72
CA VAL A 6 25.46 2.00 9.46
C VAL A 6 26.43 1.92 10.64
N ALA A 7 25.88 1.82 11.83
CA ALA A 7 26.63 1.63 13.05
C ALA A 7 26.34 0.23 13.61
N ASN A 8 27.39 -0.52 13.90
CA ASN A 8 27.28 -1.78 14.61
C ASN A 8 27.54 -1.57 16.11
N GLN A 9 26.90 -2.39 16.93
CA GLN A 9 27.03 -2.37 18.38
C GLN A 9 26.83 -0.95 18.97
N TRP A 10 25.74 -0.30 18.54
CA TRP A 10 25.43 1.07 18.94
C TRP A 10 24.89 1.11 20.37
N SER A 11 25.64 1.74 21.26
CA SER A 11 25.27 1.84 22.67
C SER A 11 24.46 3.12 22.92
N VAL A 12 23.38 2.97 23.66
CA VAL A 12 22.52 4.06 24.15
C VAL A 12 22.37 3.91 25.66
N GLU A 13 22.56 5.01 26.40
CA GLU A 13 22.34 5.10 27.82
C GLU A 13 21.12 6.00 28.09
N GLU A 14 20.08 5.43 28.70
CA GLU A 14 18.88 6.15 29.09
C GLU A 14 18.36 5.59 30.42
N ARG A 15 17.32 4.73 30.43
CA ARG A 15 16.89 4.04 31.66
C ARG A 15 17.85 2.90 32.04
N SER A 16 18.52 2.35 31.08
CA SER A 16 19.61 1.40 31.19
C SER A 16 20.59 1.61 30.04
N VAL A 17 21.76 0.99 30.11
CA VAL A 17 22.71 0.93 29.01
C VAL A 17 22.31 -0.26 28.13
N ARG A 18 21.98 0.01 26.89
CA ARG A 18 21.63 -1.02 25.87
C ARG A 18 22.48 -0.83 24.63
N ARG A 19 22.73 -1.93 23.94
CA ARG A 19 23.58 -1.96 22.75
C ARG A 19 22.84 -2.72 21.66
N ALA A 20 22.34 -1.97 20.67
CA ALA A 20 21.71 -2.53 19.48
C ALA A 20 22.77 -3.10 18.54
N ASP A 21 22.50 -4.22 17.90
CA ASP A 21 23.46 -4.88 17.02
C ASP A 21 23.79 -4.02 15.80
N ILE A 22 22.77 -3.52 15.10
CA ILE A 22 22.94 -2.61 13.96
C ILE A 22 21.89 -1.50 14.03
N VAL A 23 22.34 -0.26 13.81
CA VAL A 23 21.45 0.90 13.60
C VAL A 23 21.76 1.54 12.26
N VAL A 24 20.74 1.72 11.43
CA VAL A 24 20.85 2.40 10.14
C VAL A 24 20.35 3.82 10.27
N PHE A 25 21.24 4.76 9.99
CA PHE A 25 20.95 6.18 9.98
C PHE A 25 20.80 6.69 8.56
N VAL A 26 19.80 7.53 8.35
CA VAL A 26 19.65 8.31 7.11
C VAL A 26 19.60 9.78 7.51
N ASN A 27 20.54 10.56 7.01
CA ASN A 27 20.71 11.98 7.35
C ASN A 27 20.83 12.23 8.87
N GLY A 28 21.49 11.30 9.59
CA GLY A 28 21.69 11.38 11.03
C GLY A 28 20.51 10.88 11.89
N LEU A 29 19.37 10.52 11.29
CA LEU A 29 18.23 9.98 12.01
C LEU A 29 18.32 8.45 12.10
N PRO A 30 18.17 7.81 13.29
CA PRO A 30 18.18 6.36 13.47
C PRO A 30 16.85 5.77 12.97
N LEU A 31 16.81 5.37 11.71
CA LEU A 31 15.56 4.95 11.07
C LEU A 31 15.30 3.46 11.15
N VAL A 32 16.35 2.63 11.23
CA VAL A 32 16.18 1.18 11.32
C VAL A 32 17.03 0.63 12.44
N VAL A 33 16.45 -0.22 13.28
CA VAL A 33 17.13 -0.99 14.31
C VAL A 33 17.05 -2.46 13.92
N VAL A 34 18.21 -3.12 13.90
CA VAL A 34 18.33 -4.54 13.56
C VAL A 34 18.87 -5.29 14.80
N GLU A 35 18.20 -6.36 15.15
CA GLU A 35 18.61 -7.29 16.18
C GLU A 35 18.93 -8.64 15.56
N LEU A 36 20.11 -9.17 15.87
CA LEU A 36 20.63 -10.42 15.34
C LEU A 36 20.73 -11.48 16.42
N LYS A 37 20.44 -12.70 16.09
CA LYS A 37 20.69 -13.86 16.97
C LYS A 37 21.60 -14.84 16.25
N SER A 38 22.43 -15.53 17.04
CA SER A 38 23.34 -16.53 16.49
C SER A 38 22.58 -17.81 16.16
N PRO A 39 22.69 -18.33 14.94
CA PRO A 39 22.04 -19.58 14.53
C PRO A 39 22.65 -20.82 15.22
N SER A 40 23.79 -20.67 15.88
CA SER A 40 24.52 -21.79 16.50
C SER A 40 24.12 -22.08 17.97
N ARG A 41 23.20 -21.30 18.55
CA ARG A 41 22.68 -21.57 19.89
C ARG A 41 21.47 -22.48 19.77
N GLU A 42 21.53 -23.65 20.42
CA GLU A 42 20.35 -24.50 20.65
C GLU A 42 19.24 -23.67 21.34
N ASN A 43 18.04 -23.66 20.77
CA ASN A 43 16.84 -22.92 21.24
C ASN A 43 16.87 -21.37 21.06
N THR A 44 17.74 -20.80 20.24
CA THR A 44 17.63 -19.38 19.88
C THR A 44 16.85 -19.27 18.58
N ASP A 45 15.72 -18.56 18.61
CA ASP A 45 14.94 -18.28 17.44
C ASP A 45 14.76 -16.76 17.23
N VAL A 46 14.14 -16.41 16.12
CA VAL A 46 13.88 -15.01 15.78
C VAL A 46 12.95 -14.32 16.80
N SER A 47 12.19 -15.07 17.60
CA SER A 47 11.30 -14.54 18.65
C SER A 47 12.07 -13.90 19.79
N GLU A 48 13.30 -14.39 20.10
CA GLU A 48 14.18 -13.73 21.07
C GLU A 48 14.64 -12.36 20.56
N ALA A 49 14.91 -12.21 19.27
CA ALA A 49 15.24 -10.92 18.67
C ALA A 49 14.06 -9.95 18.78
N TYR A 50 12.83 -10.44 18.56
CA TYR A 50 11.63 -9.64 18.79
C TYR A 50 11.49 -9.17 20.22
N ALA A 51 11.63 -10.09 21.20
CA ALA A 51 11.57 -9.76 22.61
C ALA A 51 12.64 -8.72 23.01
N GLN A 52 13.84 -8.84 22.45
CA GLN A 52 14.93 -7.87 22.68
C GLN A 52 14.60 -6.49 22.12
N LEU A 53 14.05 -6.40 20.91
CA LEU A 53 13.58 -5.13 20.33
C LEU A 53 12.49 -4.48 21.21
N ARG A 54 11.57 -5.28 21.76
CA ARG A 54 10.53 -4.79 22.69
C ARG A 54 11.13 -4.23 23.98
N ASN A 55 12.18 -4.89 24.53
CA ASN A 55 12.91 -4.41 25.70
C ASN A 55 13.61 -3.08 25.41
N TYR A 56 14.25 -2.95 24.24
CA TYR A 56 14.88 -1.68 23.83
C TYR A 56 13.88 -0.54 23.77
N MET A 57 12.67 -0.77 23.24
CA MET A 57 11.61 0.25 23.17
C MET A 57 11.18 0.75 24.56
N ILE A 58 11.33 -0.07 25.61
CA ILE A 58 11.00 0.29 26.99
C ILE A 58 12.18 1.00 27.65
N GLU A 59 13.39 0.50 27.43
CA GLU A 59 14.58 0.91 28.20
C GLU A 59 15.34 2.08 27.57
N ILE A 60 15.34 2.16 26.25
CA ILE A 60 16.00 3.22 25.45
C ILE A 60 15.04 3.81 24.39
N PRO A 61 13.87 4.32 24.80
CA PRO A 61 12.82 4.78 23.86
C PRO A 61 13.27 5.88 22.90
N SER A 62 14.27 6.69 23.26
CA SER A 62 14.80 7.74 22.40
C SER A 62 15.32 7.23 21.06
N LEU A 63 15.88 6.01 21.02
CA LEU A 63 16.35 5.37 19.78
C LEU A 63 15.19 5.12 18.77
N PHE A 64 13.95 5.00 19.27
CA PHE A 64 12.79 4.64 18.46
C PHE A 64 11.90 5.83 18.08
N VAL A 65 12.20 7.05 18.51
CA VAL A 65 11.41 8.26 18.19
C VAL A 65 11.27 8.44 16.67
N TYR A 66 12.35 8.23 15.92
CA TYR A 66 12.39 8.36 14.47
C TYR A 66 12.34 7.01 13.74
N ASN A 67 12.23 5.89 14.48
CA ASN A 67 12.30 4.57 13.89
C ASN A 67 11.24 4.39 12.79
N ALA A 68 11.68 3.96 11.61
CA ALA A 68 10.81 3.63 10.49
C ALA A 68 10.30 2.19 10.61
N PHE A 69 11.22 1.24 10.79
CA PHE A 69 10.93 -0.17 11.01
C PHE A 69 12.09 -0.84 11.74
N CYS A 70 11.86 -2.05 12.21
CA CYS A 70 12.84 -2.92 12.83
C CYS A 70 13.07 -4.17 11.99
N VAL A 71 14.24 -4.78 12.12
CA VAL A 71 14.56 -6.08 11.53
C VAL A 71 14.98 -7.02 12.64
N MET A 72 14.49 -8.24 12.59
CA MET A 72 14.93 -9.34 13.45
C MET A 72 15.44 -10.49 12.58
N SER A 73 16.57 -11.08 12.94
CA SER A 73 17.20 -12.15 12.17
C SER A 73 17.99 -13.12 13.03
N ASP A 74 17.91 -14.40 12.69
CA ASP A 74 18.80 -15.46 13.14
C ASP A 74 19.61 -16.06 11.98
N MET A 75 19.70 -15.32 10.87
CA MET A 75 20.26 -15.66 9.55
C MET A 75 19.42 -16.64 8.72
N ALA A 76 18.82 -17.65 9.32
CA ALA A 76 17.91 -18.58 8.64
C ALA A 76 16.55 -17.92 8.37
N THR A 77 16.08 -17.13 9.33
CA THR A 77 14.86 -16.34 9.26
C THR A 77 15.19 -14.87 9.41
N SER A 78 14.70 -14.03 8.51
CA SER A 78 14.88 -12.58 8.55
C SER A 78 13.56 -11.89 8.26
N LYS A 79 13.09 -11.07 9.20
CA LYS A 79 11.78 -10.41 9.13
C LYS A 79 11.88 -8.93 9.46
N ALA A 80 11.08 -8.12 8.81
CA ALA A 80 10.94 -6.69 9.07
C ALA A 80 9.54 -6.34 9.54
N GLY A 81 9.44 -5.40 10.47
CA GLY A 81 8.17 -4.93 11.02
C GLY A 81 8.32 -3.57 11.72
N THR A 82 7.22 -3.02 12.19
CA THR A 82 7.22 -1.71 12.84
C THR A 82 7.17 -1.82 14.36
N ILE A 83 7.44 -0.71 15.04
CA ILE A 83 7.39 -0.63 16.52
C ILE A 83 5.99 -0.93 17.11
N THR A 84 4.94 -0.79 16.32
CA THR A 84 3.55 -1.10 16.75
C THR A 84 3.10 -2.49 16.34
N ALA A 85 3.91 -3.22 15.57
CA ALA A 85 3.57 -4.54 15.07
C ALA A 85 3.77 -5.62 16.15
N GLY A 86 2.83 -6.56 16.26
CA GLY A 86 3.07 -7.83 16.93
C GLY A 86 4.06 -8.67 16.12
N GLU A 87 4.62 -9.70 16.75
CA GLU A 87 5.59 -10.59 16.09
C GLU A 87 5.04 -11.24 14.83
N ASP A 88 3.76 -11.62 14.85
CA ASP A 88 3.00 -12.19 13.72
C ASP A 88 2.93 -11.26 12.51
N ARG A 89 3.19 -9.98 12.69
CA ARG A 89 3.18 -8.95 11.66
C ARG A 89 4.56 -8.58 11.14
N PHE A 90 5.61 -9.17 11.68
CA PHE A 90 6.94 -9.10 11.08
C PHE A 90 7.00 -10.06 9.90
N MET A 91 7.31 -9.53 8.73
CA MET A 91 7.26 -10.27 7.47
C MET A 91 8.63 -10.48 6.86
N GLU A 92 8.84 -11.66 6.29
CA GLU A 92 10.00 -11.96 5.46
C GLU A 92 9.98 -11.12 4.18
N TRP A 93 11.17 -10.81 3.68
CA TRP A 93 11.35 -10.23 2.35
C TRP A 93 11.91 -11.31 1.43
N LYS A 94 11.10 -11.82 0.49
CA LYS A 94 11.39 -13.05 -0.23
C LYS A 94 12.01 -12.88 -1.62
N THR A 95 12.25 -11.65 -2.05
CA THR A 95 12.79 -11.37 -3.38
C THR A 95 13.62 -10.10 -3.39
N VAL A 96 14.68 -10.08 -4.18
CA VAL A 96 15.53 -8.89 -4.37
C VAL A 96 14.93 -7.93 -5.39
N ASP A 97 14.34 -8.45 -6.46
CA ASP A 97 13.89 -7.68 -7.63
C ASP A 97 12.39 -7.76 -7.93
N GLY A 98 11.65 -8.62 -7.22
CA GLY A 98 10.22 -8.85 -7.41
C GLY A 98 9.87 -9.79 -8.56
N THR A 99 10.84 -10.50 -9.13
CA THR A 99 10.61 -11.44 -10.25
C THR A 99 10.59 -12.89 -9.81
N SER A 100 11.43 -13.25 -8.84
CA SER A 100 11.54 -14.61 -8.32
C SER A 100 11.72 -14.61 -6.81
N GLU A 101 11.07 -15.54 -6.12
CA GLU A 101 11.36 -15.82 -4.71
C GLU A 101 12.64 -16.64 -4.60
N ILE A 102 13.57 -16.17 -3.77
CA ILE A 102 14.85 -16.84 -3.54
C ILE A 102 14.70 -17.82 -2.36
N ASN A 103 15.46 -18.91 -2.40
CA ASN A 103 15.39 -20.02 -1.46
C ASN A 103 15.67 -19.57 -0.02
N ARG A 104 15.05 -20.26 0.95
CA ARG A 104 15.08 -19.99 2.40
C ARG A 104 16.49 -19.85 3.00
N TYR A 105 17.49 -20.51 2.42
CA TYR A 105 18.87 -20.46 2.93
C TYR A 105 19.59 -19.10 2.76
N ALA A 106 18.99 -18.15 2.04
CA ALA A 106 19.53 -16.82 1.81
C ALA A 106 18.66 -15.71 2.40
N ALA A 107 17.82 -16.02 3.41
CA ALA A 107 16.83 -15.07 3.93
C ALA A 107 17.44 -13.74 4.41
N PHE A 108 18.61 -13.79 5.06
CA PHE A 108 19.36 -12.59 5.46
C PHE A 108 19.76 -11.76 4.23
N ASP A 109 20.47 -12.36 3.27
CA ASP A 109 20.96 -11.66 2.09
C ASP A 109 19.83 -11.10 1.25
N VAL A 110 18.72 -11.86 1.12
CA VAL A 110 17.54 -11.45 0.35
C VAL A 110 16.87 -10.26 0.99
N LEU A 111 16.69 -10.25 2.32
CA LEU A 111 16.10 -9.12 3.03
C LEU A 111 16.98 -7.86 2.87
N PHE A 112 18.28 -7.99 3.14
CA PHE A 112 19.18 -6.83 3.09
C PHE A 112 19.38 -6.32 1.67
N SER A 113 19.63 -7.17 0.69
CA SER A 113 19.72 -6.76 -0.72
C SER A 113 18.39 -6.24 -1.26
N GLY A 114 17.28 -6.83 -0.76
CA GLY A 114 15.92 -6.47 -1.16
C GLY A 114 15.41 -5.16 -0.57
N MET A 115 15.73 -4.83 0.68
CA MET A 115 15.20 -3.63 1.36
C MET A 115 16.22 -2.49 1.43
N PHE A 116 17.52 -2.80 1.56
CA PHE A 116 18.54 -1.81 1.91
C PHE A 116 19.36 -1.30 0.71
N ASP A 117 18.99 -1.64 -0.54
CA ASP A 117 19.41 -0.81 -1.66
C ASP A 117 18.99 0.64 -1.37
N LYS A 118 19.91 1.59 -1.53
CA LYS A 118 19.71 2.98 -1.08
C LYS A 118 18.50 3.65 -1.71
N ALA A 119 18.26 3.41 -3.00
CA ALA A 119 17.11 4.00 -3.69
C ALA A 119 15.81 3.36 -3.21
N ARG A 120 15.81 2.02 -3.04
CA ARG A 120 14.65 1.28 -2.56
C ARG A 120 14.33 1.58 -1.10
N LEU A 121 15.33 1.68 -0.24
CA LEU A 121 15.12 2.09 1.15
C LEU A 121 14.43 3.46 1.23
N ILE A 122 14.88 4.45 0.47
CA ILE A 122 14.23 5.76 0.41
C ILE A 122 12.80 5.64 -0.12
N GLU A 123 12.57 4.81 -1.12
CA GLU A 123 11.22 4.57 -1.66
C GLU A 123 10.30 3.93 -0.62
N ILE A 124 10.79 2.94 0.14
CA ILE A 124 10.05 2.32 1.26
C ILE A 124 9.70 3.37 2.31
N LEU A 125 10.68 4.16 2.75
CA LEU A 125 10.50 5.20 3.77
C LEU A 125 9.47 6.27 3.36
N ARG A 126 9.42 6.64 2.08
CA ARG A 126 8.54 7.70 1.57
C ARG A 126 7.13 7.24 1.26
N GLY A 127 6.96 6.02 0.77
CA GLY A 127 5.70 5.62 0.15
C GLY A 127 5.14 4.26 0.57
N PHE A 128 5.81 3.52 1.47
CA PHE A 128 5.42 2.16 1.87
C PHE A 128 5.39 1.93 3.38
N ILE A 129 5.38 3.03 4.14
CA ILE A 129 5.10 3.02 5.58
C ILE A 129 3.96 4.00 5.82
N CYS A 130 2.86 3.53 6.39
CA CYS A 130 1.72 4.36 6.72
C CYS A 130 1.32 4.25 8.20
N PHE A 131 0.66 5.28 8.70
CA PHE A 131 -0.06 5.23 9.96
C PHE A 131 -1.54 5.00 9.67
N SER A 132 -2.09 3.93 10.22
CA SER A 132 -3.51 3.64 10.23
C SER A 132 -4.06 4.08 11.59
N LYS A 133 -4.88 5.12 11.59
CA LYS A 133 -5.44 5.69 12.83
C LYS A 133 -6.86 5.21 13.04
N ASP A 134 -7.11 4.69 14.22
CA ASP A 134 -8.43 4.38 14.74
C ASP A 134 -8.72 5.30 15.96
N GLU A 135 -9.96 5.39 16.39
CA GLU A 135 -10.33 6.19 17.58
C GLU A 135 -9.50 5.85 18.83
N LYS A 136 -9.06 4.60 18.96
CA LYS A 136 -8.35 4.08 20.12
C LYS A 136 -6.86 3.85 19.93
N GLN A 137 -6.39 3.68 18.69
CA GLN A 137 -5.03 3.24 18.43
C GLN A 137 -4.51 3.80 17.11
N SER A 138 -3.20 4.03 17.07
CA SER A 138 -2.47 4.32 15.84
C SER A 138 -1.51 3.18 15.57
N ALA A 139 -1.69 2.49 14.45
CA ALA A 139 -0.80 1.43 14.01
C ALA A 139 0.10 1.94 12.88
N LYS A 140 1.41 1.75 13.05
CA LYS A 140 2.39 1.97 11.99
C LYS A 140 2.51 0.69 11.18
N ILE A 141 2.36 0.77 9.87
CA ILE A 141 2.29 -0.37 8.97
C ILE A 141 3.39 -0.25 7.92
N LEU A 142 4.21 -1.29 7.79
CA LEU A 142 5.19 -1.46 6.72
C LEU A 142 4.59 -2.38 5.65
N ALA A 143 4.71 -2.00 4.38
CA ALA A 143 4.30 -2.86 3.27
C ALA A 143 5.15 -4.13 3.19
N GLY A 144 4.53 -5.27 2.93
CA GLY A 144 5.24 -6.50 2.59
C GLY A 144 5.87 -6.42 1.19
N TYR A 145 6.85 -7.30 0.92
CA TYR A 145 7.55 -7.33 -0.38
C TYR A 145 6.59 -7.47 -1.56
N HIS A 146 5.59 -8.34 -1.43
CA HIS A 146 4.58 -8.55 -2.48
C HIS A 146 3.75 -7.29 -2.75
N GLN A 147 3.39 -6.53 -1.70
CA GLN A 147 2.70 -5.24 -1.84
C GLN A 147 3.61 -4.20 -2.51
N PHE A 148 4.87 -4.10 -2.05
CA PHE A 148 5.84 -3.17 -2.60
C PHE A 148 6.04 -3.34 -4.11
N PHE A 149 6.38 -4.56 -4.55
CA PHE A 149 6.65 -4.81 -5.97
C PHE A 149 5.41 -4.75 -6.84
N ALA A 150 4.28 -5.26 -6.36
CA ALA A 150 3.02 -5.21 -7.11
C ALA A 150 2.51 -3.77 -7.27
N VAL A 151 2.57 -2.95 -6.23
CA VAL A 151 2.19 -1.54 -6.29
C VAL A 151 3.09 -0.77 -7.27
N ARG A 152 4.40 -1.00 -7.25
CA ARG A 152 5.32 -0.36 -8.23
C ARG A 152 4.95 -0.71 -9.67
N LYS A 153 4.70 -1.99 -9.97
CA LYS A 153 4.26 -2.43 -11.30
C LYS A 153 2.94 -1.77 -11.71
N ALA A 154 1.97 -1.74 -10.81
CA ALA A 154 0.66 -1.13 -11.06
C ALA A 154 0.78 0.38 -11.30
N VAL A 155 1.58 1.10 -10.51
CA VAL A 155 1.81 2.54 -10.69
C VAL A 155 2.43 2.83 -12.05
N ASN A 156 3.46 2.09 -12.45
CA ASN A 156 4.11 2.28 -13.75
C ASN A 156 3.13 2.00 -14.90
N SER A 157 2.38 0.90 -14.83
CA SER A 157 1.38 0.54 -15.84
C SER A 157 0.28 1.61 -15.97
N VAL A 158 -0.24 2.09 -14.86
CA VAL A 158 -1.28 3.13 -14.88
C VAL A 158 -0.73 4.47 -15.34
N ALA A 159 0.48 4.87 -14.92
CA ALA A 159 1.11 6.11 -15.37
C ALA A 159 1.32 6.10 -16.91
N GLU A 160 1.74 4.98 -17.49
CA GLU A 160 1.83 4.81 -18.94
C GLU A 160 0.44 4.83 -19.60
N ALA A 161 -0.53 4.11 -19.02
CA ALA A 161 -1.89 4.04 -19.55
C ALA A 161 -2.60 5.40 -19.57
N THR A 162 -2.30 6.31 -18.62
CA THR A 162 -2.88 7.67 -18.64
C THR A 162 -2.45 8.47 -19.87
N GLN A 163 -1.35 8.13 -20.48
CA GLN A 163 -0.81 8.79 -21.67
C GLN A 163 -1.19 8.06 -22.97
N THR A 164 -1.74 6.84 -22.88
CA THR A 164 -2.00 5.98 -24.03
C THR A 164 -3.49 5.60 -24.12
N ASP A 165 -3.84 4.38 -23.83
CA ASP A 165 -5.14 3.77 -24.10
C ASP A 165 -6.08 3.65 -22.88
N GLY A 166 -5.64 4.12 -21.72
CA GLY A 166 -6.41 4.08 -20.48
C GLY A 166 -6.56 2.68 -19.85
N LYS A 167 -5.75 1.68 -20.29
CA LYS A 167 -5.80 0.31 -19.77
C LYS A 167 -4.66 0.05 -18.79
N GLY A 168 -4.90 0.33 -17.51
CA GLY A 168 -3.92 0.18 -16.43
C GLY A 168 -3.61 -1.26 -16.03
N GLY A 169 -4.39 -2.24 -16.49
CA GLY A 169 -4.15 -3.66 -16.22
C GLY A 169 -4.99 -4.23 -15.09
N VAL A 170 -4.52 -5.37 -14.57
CA VAL A 170 -5.17 -6.09 -13.46
C VAL A 170 -4.15 -6.34 -12.35
N PHE A 171 -4.56 -6.00 -11.13
CA PHE A 171 -3.80 -6.23 -9.91
C PHE A 171 -4.43 -7.40 -9.14
N TRP A 172 -3.81 -8.57 -9.23
CA TRP A 172 -4.32 -9.75 -8.57
C TRP A 172 -3.53 -10.10 -7.32
N HIS A 173 -4.23 -10.30 -6.21
CA HIS A 173 -3.67 -10.74 -4.94
C HIS A 173 -4.52 -11.89 -4.36
N THR A 174 -3.87 -12.84 -3.68
CA THR A 174 -4.58 -13.87 -2.92
C THR A 174 -5.42 -13.26 -1.80
N GLN A 175 -6.50 -13.91 -1.44
CA GLN A 175 -7.33 -13.50 -0.31
C GLN A 175 -6.49 -13.46 0.99
N GLY A 176 -6.66 -12.43 1.80
CA GLY A 176 -5.89 -12.26 3.05
C GLY A 176 -4.51 -11.63 2.90
N SER A 177 -4.02 -11.36 1.69
CA SER A 177 -2.68 -10.75 1.44
C SER A 177 -2.60 -9.24 1.71
N GLY A 178 -3.66 -8.61 2.23
CA GLY A 178 -3.69 -7.18 2.51
C GLY A 178 -4.01 -6.30 1.30
N LYS A 179 -4.86 -6.76 0.38
CA LYS A 179 -5.28 -6.01 -0.84
C LYS A 179 -5.69 -4.57 -0.53
N SER A 180 -6.50 -4.33 0.52
CA SER A 180 -6.96 -2.99 0.89
C SER A 180 -5.80 -2.04 1.22
N LEU A 181 -4.76 -2.53 1.91
CA LEU A 181 -3.54 -1.74 2.18
C LEU A 181 -2.71 -1.54 0.91
N SER A 182 -2.63 -2.55 0.02
CA SER A 182 -1.99 -2.38 -1.28
C SER A 182 -2.65 -1.27 -2.09
N MET A 183 -3.98 -1.16 -2.06
CA MET A 183 -4.72 -0.08 -2.72
C MET A 183 -4.43 1.29 -2.09
N VAL A 184 -4.25 1.38 -0.77
CA VAL A 184 -3.84 2.61 -0.07
C VAL A 184 -2.44 3.03 -0.53
N PHE A 185 -1.46 2.10 -0.53
CA PHE A 185 -0.11 2.37 -1.03
C PHE A 185 -0.12 2.75 -2.51
N PHE A 186 -0.92 2.05 -3.32
CA PHE A 186 -1.08 2.37 -4.73
C PHE A 186 -1.63 3.78 -4.95
N ALA A 187 -2.70 4.17 -4.25
CA ALA A 187 -3.26 5.50 -4.34
C ALA A 187 -2.23 6.58 -3.96
N LYS A 188 -1.46 6.37 -2.89
CA LYS A 188 -0.39 7.27 -2.46
C LYS A 188 0.70 7.42 -3.51
N ARG A 189 1.19 6.31 -4.06
CA ARG A 189 2.26 6.31 -5.07
C ARG A 189 1.78 6.88 -6.40
N LEU A 190 0.52 6.65 -6.75
CA LEU A 190 -0.08 7.19 -7.96
C LEU A 190 -0.15 8.73 -7.92
N GLN A 191 -0.45 9.32 -6.75
CA GLN A 191 -0.44 10.78 -6.56
C GLN A 191 0.94 11.42 -6.82
N GLU A 192 2.02 10.63 -6.69
CA GLU A 192 3.39 11.08 -6.96
C GLU A 192 3.81 10.83 -8.41
N ALA A 193 3.25 9.82 -9.06
CA ALA A 193 3.62 9.38 -10.42
C ALA A 193 2.80 10.06 -11.53
N VAL A 194 1.55 10.40 -11.24
CA VAL A 194 0.63 11.04 -12.19
C VAL A 194 0.33 12.46 -11.72
N SER A 195 0.28 13.39 -12.66
CA SER A 195 -0.01 14.80 -12.34
C SER A 195 -1.46 14.95 -11.86
N SER A 196 -1.60 15.26 -10.56
CA SER A 196 -2.88 15.59 -9.92
C SER A 196 -4.03 14.61 -10.22
N PRO A 197 -3.86 13.28 -10.01
CA PRO A 197 -4.85 12.29 -10.37
C PRO A 197 -6.08 12.39 -9.47
N THR A 198 -7.26 12.30 -10.06
CA THR A 198 -8.50 12.01 -9.33
C THR A 198 -8.71 10.49 -9.31
N ILE A 199 -8.81 9.91 -8.13
CA ILE A 199 -8.97 8.45 -7.96
C ILE A 199 -10.43 8.14 -7.66
N VAL A 200 -11.07 7.30 -8.50
CA VAL A 200 -12.43 6.81 -8.30
C VAL A 200 -12.35 5.33 -7.98
N ILE A 201 -12.77 4.94 -6.80
CA ILE A 201 -12.75 3.55 -6.34
C ILE A 201 -14.16 2.98 -6.47
N LEU A 202 -14.28 1.96 -7.33
CA LEU A 202 -15.51 1.21 -7.52
C LEU A 202 -15.53 0.01 -6.60
N THR A 203 -16.46 0.00 -5.66
CA THR A 203 -16.70 -1.15 -4.78
C THR A 203 -17.93 -1.94 -5.21
N ASP A 204 -17.98 -3.22 -4.81
CA ASP A 204 -19.19 -4.02 -4.96
C ASP A 204 -20.29 -3.51 -4.01
N ARG A 205 -21.55 -3.73 -4.41
CA ARG A 205 -22.72 -3.47 -3.56
C ARG A 205 -22.67 -4.24 -2.22
N ASN A 206 -21.98 -5.38 -2.21
CA ASN A 206 -21.84 -6.24 -1.05
C ASN A 206 -20.65 -5.85 -0.13
N ASP A 207 -19.90 -4.81 -0.42
CA ASP A 207 -19.02 -4.16 0.57
C ASP A 207 -19.91 -3.40 1.58
N LEU A 208 -20.85 -4.20 2.16
CA LEU A 208 -21.96 -3.76 3.00
C LEU A 208 -21.51 -2.93 4.19
N ASP A 209 -20.27 -3.10 4.61
CA ASP A 209 -19.71 -2.42 5.77
C ASP A 209 -18.74 -1.31 5.42
N GLY A 210 -18.49 -1.03 4.12
CA GLY A 210 -17.52 -0.02 3.71
C GLY A 210 -16.11 -0.28 4.24
N GLN A 211 -15.71 -1.55 4.32
CA GLN A 211 -14.42 -1.95 4.92
C GLN A 211 -13.25 -1.29 4.20
N LEU A 212 -13.29 -1.27 2.86
CA LEU A 212 -12.25 -0.63 2.05
C LEU A 212 -12.23 0.89 2.28
N TYR A 213 -13.41 1.53 2.29
CA TYR A 213 -13.53 2.95 2.59
C TYR A 213 -12.95 3.29 3.97
N ARG A 214 -13.32 2.52 5.02
CA ARG A 214 -12.77 2.71 6.36
C ARG A 214 -11.26 2.54 6.41
N GLN A 215 -10.69 1.59 5.65
CA GLN A 215 -9.24 1.44 5.59
C GLN A 215 -8.56 2.68 4.99
N PHE A 216 -9.13 3.25 3.94
CA PHE A 216 -8.65 4.50 3.36
C PHE A 216 -8.80 5.68 4.33
N ALA A 217 -9.94 5.79 5.01
CA ALA A 217 -10.20 6.83 5.99
C ALA A 217 -9.20 6.78 7.16
N LYS A 218 -8.88 5.59 7.67
CA LYS A 218 -7.83 5.40 8.70
C LYS A 218 -6.43 5.85 8.23
N CYS A 219 -6.17 5.86 6.94
CA CYS A 219 -4.90 6.25 6.33
C CYS A 219 -4.93 7.65 5.69
N ALA A 220 -5.92 8.49 6.03
CA ALA A 220 -6.12 9.81 5.41
C ALA A 220 -4.90 10.73 5.54
N ASP A 221 -4.19 10.71 6.67
CA ASP A 221 -2.96 11.49 6.87
C ASP A 221 -1.85 11.06 5.92
N PHE A 222 -1.69 9.76 5.70
CA PHE A 222 -0.73 9.22 4.75
C PHE A 222 -1.07 9.61 3.31
N LEU A 223 -2.35 9.54 2.96
CA LEU A 223 -2.87 9.94 1.65
C LEU A 223 -2.90 11.47 1.46
N ARG A 224 -2.80 12.24 2.56
CA ARG A 224 -2.97 13.70 2.60
C ARG A 224 -4.31 14.14 2.00
N GLN A 225 -5.31 13.29 2.09
CA GLN A 225 -6.66 13.50 1.59
C GLN A 225 -7.65 12.65 2.39
N THR A 226 -8.81 13.22 2.66
CA THR A 226 -9.94 12.48 3.21
C THR A 226 -10.72 11.87 2.04
N PRO A 227 -10.91 10.54 2.00
CA PRO A 227 -11.75 9.91 1.01
C PRO A 227 -13.21 10.35 1.18
N VAL A 228 -13.93 10.49 0.08
CA VAL A 228 -15.35 10.88 0.07
C VAL A 228 -16.17 9.76 -0.57
N GLN A 229 -17.28 9.38 0.06
CA GLN A 229 -18.21 8.41 -0.50
C GLN A 229 -19.32 9.13 -1.27
N ALA A 230 -19.39 8.89 -2.58
CA ALA A 230 -20.45 9.44 -3.42
C ALA A 230 -21.77 8.69 -3.16
N GLU A 231 -22.82 9.41 -2.84
CA GLU A 231 -24.13 8.85 -2.52
C GLU A 231 -24.93 8.49 -3.76
N SER A 232 -24.70 9.20 -4.86
CA SER A 232 -25.40 9.02 -6.15
C SER A 232 -24.49 9.34 -7.32
N ARG A 233 -24.93 9.01 -8.56
CA ARG A 233 -24.27 9.43 -9.81
C ARG A 233 -24.15 10.96 -9.88
N LYS A 234 -25.22 11.69 -9.53
CA LYS A 234 -25.22 13.16 -9.52
C LYS A 234 -24.16 13.68 -8.54
N HIS A 235 -24.14 13.18 -7.30
CA HIS A 235 -23.16 13.58 -6.30
C HIS A 235 -21.71 13.31 -6.77
N LEU A 236 -21.43 12.15 -7.41
CA LEU A 236 -20.12 11.90 -8.00
C LEU A 236 -19.79 12.95 -9.08
N GLY A 237 -20.76 13.28 -9.94
CA GLY A 237 -20.59 14.32 -10.95
C GLY A 237 -20.27 15.69 -10.36
N ASP A 238 -20.92 16.07 -9.27
CA ASP A 238 -20.66 17.32 -8.55
C ASP A 238 -19.25 17.32 -7.95
N LEU A 239 -18.87 16.26 -7.26
CA LEU A 239 -17.51 16.09 -6.72
C LEU A 239 -16.42 16.15 -7.81
N LEU A 240 -16.67 15.60 -8.98
CA LEU A 240 -15.75 15.65 -10.11
C LEU A 240 -15.66 17.05 -10.74
N ARG A 241 -16.75 17.84 -10.71
CA ARG A 241 -16.76 19.24 -11.18
C ARG A 241 -16.14 20.20 -10.20
N GLU A 242 -16.41 20.04 -8.92
CA GLU A 242 -15.86 20.89 -7.85
C GLU A 242 -14.36 20.72 -7.67
N ARG A 243 -13.84 19.55 -8.02
CA ARG A 243 -12.40 19.25 -7.96
C ARG A 243 -11.85 18.85 -9.33
N GLU A 244 -11.19 19.77 -9.99
CA GLU A 244 -10.52 19.51 -11.27
C GLU A 244 -9.27 18.63 -11.13
N ALA A 245 -8.71 18.54 -9.90
CA ALA A 245 -7.48 17.83 -9.61
C ALA A 245 -7.52 17.19 -8.23
N ASN A 246 -6.87 16.03 -8.11
CA ASN A 246 -6.84 15.23 -6.89
C ASN A 246 -8.24 14.73 -6.46
N GLY A 247 -8.32 14.19 -5.26
CA GLY A 247 -9.55 13.59 -4.72
C GLY A 247 -9.52 12.07 -4.79
N ILE A 248 -10.10 11.45 -3.75
CA ILE A 248 -10.33 10.00 -3.67
C ILE A 248 -11.81 9.81 -3.41
N PHE A 249 -12.52 9.28 -4.40
CA PHE A 249 -13.97 9.13 -4.37
C PHE A 249 -14.35 7.66 -4.42
N PHE A 250 -15.19 7.24 -3.49
CA PHE A 250 -15.76 5.89 -3.45
C PHE A 250 -17.16 5.90 -4.03
N THR A 251 -17.46 4.91 -4.86
CA THR A 251 -18.79 4.71 -5.43
C THR A 251 -19.01 3.25 -5.76
N THR A 252 -20.25 2.88 -6.08
CA THR A 252 -20.60 1.53 -6.52
C THR A 252 -21.03 1.55 -7.98
N MET A 253 -20.84 0.44 -8.68
CA MET A 253 -21.23 0.32 -10.10
C MET A 253 -22.73 0.56 -10.35
N GLN A 254 -23.56 0.20 -9.36
CA GLN A 254 -25.02 0.36 -9.46
C GLN A 254 -25.47 1.82 -9.49
N LYS A 255 -24.62 2.74 -9.03
CA LYS A 255 -24.91 4.19 -9.07
C LYS A 255 -24.69 4.81 -10.46
N PHE A 256 -24.13 4.03 -11.42
CA PHE A 256 -24.02 4.47 -12.80
C PHE A 256 -25.26 4.04 -13.60
N GLU A 257 -26.20 4.96 -13.71
CA GLU A 257 -27.40 4.81 -14.53
C GLU A 257 -27.07 5.04 -16.00
N GLU A 258 -27.98 4.62 -16.91
CA GLU A 258 -27.86 4.95 -18.31
C GLU A 258 -28.04 6.46 -18.49
N SER A 259 -27.08 7.08 -19.14
CA SER A 259 -27.11 8.51 -19.47
C SER A 259 -26.27 8.72 -20.72
N GLU A 260 -26.78 9.58 -21.59
CA GLU A 260 -26.07 9.99 -22.82
C GLU A 260 -24.88 10.90 -22.52
N GLU A 261 -24.92 11.64 -21.42
CA GLU A 261 -23.84 12.57 -21.05
C GLU A 261 -22.82 11.95 -20.11
N PRO A 262 -21.51 12.08 -20.42
CA PRO A 262 -20.46 11.65 -19.51
C PRO A 262 -20.41 12.52 -18.25
N LEU A 263 -20.04 11.92 -17.11
CA LEU A 263 -19.82 12.66 -15.86
C LEU A 263 -18.59 13.56 -15.95
N SER A 264 -17.56 13.08 -16.65
CA SER A 264 -16.33 13.84 -16.90
C SER A 264 -15.55 13.25 -18.08
N THR A 265 -14.97 14.14 -18.88
CA THR A 265 -14.08 13.78 -20.00
C THR A 265 -12.60 13.96 -19.66
N ARG A 266 -12.28 14.23 -18.41
CA ARG A 266 -10.90 14.44 -17.96
C ARG A 266 -10.07 13.15 -18.07
N ARG A 267 -8.80 13.31 -18.46
CA ARG A 267 -7.83 12.21 -18.60
C ARG A 267 -7.08 11.89 -17.29
N ASN A 268 -7.08 12.81 -16.31
CA ASN A 268 -6.43 12.61 -15.02
C ASN A 268 -7.29 11.82 -14.01
N ILE A 269 -8.33 11.13 -14.46
CA ILE A 269 -9.16 10.26 -13.63
C ILE A 269 -8.62 8.84 -13.75
N VAL A 270 -8.36 8.21 -12.60
CA VAL A 270 -7.99 6.79 -12.51
C VAL A 270 -9.09 6.05 -11.75
N VAL A 271 -9.67 5.06 -12.40
CA VAL A 271 -10.71 4.21 -11.84
C VAL A 271 -10.08 2.90 -11.36
N ILE A 272 -10.21 2.61 -10.08
CA ILE A 272 -9.78 1.36 -9.45
C ILE A 272 -11.03 0.53 -9.19
N ALA A 273 -11.17 -0.62 -9.85
CA ALA A 273 -12.29 -1.53 -9.64
C ALA A 273 -11.90 -2.61 -8.63
N ASP A 274 -12.45 -2.56 -7.43
CA ASP A 274 -12.36 -3.69 -6.50
C ASP A 274 -13.24 -4.84 -6.98
N GLU A 275 -12.81 -6.08 -6.75
CA GLU A 275 -13.48 -7.28 -7.25
C GLU A 275 -13.77 -7.21 -8.76
N ALA A 276 -12.76 -6.81 -9.55
CA ALA A 276 -12.90 -6.55 -10.98
C ALA A 276 -13.50 -7.73 -11.76
N HIS A 277 -13.31 -8.97 -11.30
CA HIS A 277 -13.93 -10.15 -11.90
C HIS A 277 -15.47 -10.09 -11.87
N ARG A 278 -16.07 -9.46 -10.86
CA ARG A 278 -17.52 -9.25 -10.76
C ARG A 278 -17.97 -8.06 -11.62
N SER A 279 -17.10 -7.07 -11.81
CA SER A 279 -17.38 -5.87 -12.58
C SER A 279 -17.23 -6.05 -14.10
N GLN A 280 -16.51 -7.07 -14.54
CA GLN A 280 -16.31 -7.40 -15.95
C GLN A 280 -17.55 -8.05 -16.60
N TYR A 281 -18.49 -8.59 -15.82
CA TYR A 281 -19.76 -9.08 -16.34
C TYR A 281 -20.64 -7.90 -16.80
N GLY A 282 -20.76 -7.71 -18.12
CA GLY A 282 -21.63 -6.70 -18.68
C GLY A 282 -20.98 -5.69 -19.61
N LEU A 283 -19.87 -6.06 -20.26
CA LEU A 283 -19.36 -5.32 -21.42
C LEU A 283 -20.22 -5.56 -22.67
N THR A 284 -21.00 -6.66 -22.70
CA THR A 284 -21.89 -7.04 -23.81
C THR A 284 -23.29 -6.46 -23.62
N GLU A 285 -23.87 -5.98 -24.69
CA GLU A 285 -25.26 -5.61 -24.75
C GLU A 285 -26.12 -6.88 -24.66
N LYS A 286 -27.14 -6.87 -23.80
CA LYS A 286 -28.17 -7.91 -23.76
C LYS A 286 -29.47 -7.29 -24.23
N ILE A 287 -30.13 -7.93 -25.20
CA ILE A 287 -31.47 -7.58 -25.62
C ILE A 287 -32.43 -8.27 -24.65
N ASP A 288 -33.29 -7.51 -23.99
CA ASP A 288 -34.34 -8.07 -23.14
C ASP A 288 -35.49 -8.63 -23.97
N SER A 289 -36.46 -9.26 -23.30
CA SER A 289 -37.64 -9.86 -23.96
C SER A 289 -38.55 -8.84 -24.68
N GLU A 290 -38.32 -7.54 -24.45
CA GLU A 290 -39.05 -6.44 -25.07
C GLU A 290 -38.25 -5.76 -26.20
N GLY A 291 -37.09 -6.34 -26.60
CA GLY A 291 -36.23 -5.81 -27.65
C GLY A 291 -35.39 -4.61 -27.26
N ARG A 292 -35.29 -4.27 -25.94
CA ARG A 292 -34.49 -3.16 -25.45
C ARG A 292 -33.06 -3.61 -25.20
N VAL A 293 -32.09 -2.82 -25.65
CA VAL A 293 -30.69 -3.06 -25.41
C VAL A 293 -30.33 -2.69 -23.96
N LYS A 294 -30.08 -3.67 -23.09
CA LYS A 294 -29.53 -3.43 -21.74
C LYS A 294 -28.02 -3.33 -21.81
N VAL A 295 -27.51 -2.13 -21.57
CA VAL A 295 -26.08 -1.87 -21.45
C VAL A 295 -25.56 -2.36 -20.08
N GLY A 296 -24.53 -3.18 -20.09
CA GLY A 296 -23.96 -3.71 -18.87
C GLY A 296 -23.30 -2.65 -17.98
N ALA A 297 -23.22 -2.92 -16.68
CA ALA A 297 -22.74 -1.95 -15.68
C ALA A 297 -21.31 -1.43 -15.95
N ALA A 298 -20.41 -2.30 -16.39
CA ALA A 298 -19.04 -1.91 -16.72
C ALA A 298 -18.99 -0.93 -17.91
N ARG A 299 -19.85 -1.12 -18.91
CA ARG A 299 -19.94 -0.21 -20.06
C ARG A 299 -20.53 1.14 -19.66
N ARG A 300 -21.52 1.17 -18.76
CA ARG A 300 -22.08 2.42 -18.23
C ARG A 300 -21.04 3.26 -17.50
N VAL A 301 -20.19 2.63 -16.69
CA VAL A 301 -19.05 3.31 -16.04
C VAL A 301 -18.10 3.89 -17.07
N ARG A 302 -17.73 3.11 -18.11
CA ARG A 302 -16.83 3.58 -19.17
C ARG A 302 -17.45 4.72 -20.00
N ASN A 303 -18.73 4.67 -20.29
CA ASN A 303 -19.44 5.76 -20.99
C ASN A 303 -19.49 7.03 -20.12
N SER A 304 -19.61 6.88 -18.80
CA SER A 304 -19.63 8.01 -17.87
C SER A 304 -18.26 8.67 -17.69
N LEU A 305 -17.16 7.91 -17.84
CA LEU A 305 -15.79 8.38 -17.70
C LEU A 305 -14.92 7.89 -18.89
N PRO A 306 -15.20 8.36 -20.11
CA PRO A 306 -14.65 7.76 -21.35
C PRO A 306 -13.14 7.89 -21.49
N ASN A 307 -12.53 8.91 -20.89
CA ASN A 307 -11.09 9.18 -20.99
C ASN A 307 -10.32 8.78 -19.72
N ALA A 308 -10.99 8.15 -18.75
CA ALA A 308 -10.34 7.69 -17.53
C ALA A 308 -9.45 6.46 -17.78
N THR A 309 -8.44 6.29 -16.94
CA THR A 309 -7.61 5.08 -16.90
C THR A 309 -8.22 4.07 -15.93
N TYR A 310 -8.28 2.81 -16.32
CA TYR A 310 -8.92 1.74 -15.55
C TYR A 310 -7.91 0.68 -15.13
N ILE A 311 -7.96 0.30 -13.84
CA ILE A 311 -7.23 -0.83 -13.28
C ILE A 311 -8.18 -1.64 -12.39
N GLY A 312 -8.06 -2.98 -12.44
CA GLY A 312 -8.92 -3.91 -11.71
C GLY A 312 -8.16 -4.87 -10.81
#